data_459908ae4b3e8a989a81d6eb2522d775
#
_entry.id   459908ae4b3e8a989a81d6eb2522d775
#
_cell.length_a   1.000
_cell.length_b   1.000
_cell.length_c   1.000
_cell.angle_alpha   90.00
_cell.angle_beta   90.00
_cell.angle_gamma   90.00
#
_symmetry.space_group_name_H-M   'P 1'
#
loop_
_entity.id
_entity.type
_entity.pdbx_description
1 polymer ?
#
loop_
_entity_poly.entity_id
_entity_poly.type
_entity_poly.pdbx_seq_one_letter_code
_entity_poly.pdbx_strand_id
1 'polypeptide(L)'
;RVDYSGRSVIVVGPTLKLHQCGLPKKMALELFKPFVFGKLQQLELATTIKGAKRMVEREEPVVWDILADVIREHPILLNRAPTLHRLGIQAFEPTLIEGKAIQLHPLVCKAYNADFDGDQMAVHVPLTLGAQLECRALMMASNNILSPSNGKPIIDPSQDVVLGIYYMTREKISAK
;
A
#
# COMPACT_ATOMS: atom_id res chain seq x y z
N ARG A 1 3.62 12.60 -15.32
CA ARG A 1 3.69 11.90 -14.02
C ARG A 1 4.48 12.76 -13.04
N VAL A 2 3.99 12.89 -11.82
CA VAL A 2 4.71 13.60 -10.75
C VAL A 2 5.84 12.74 -10.18
N ASP A 3 6.83 13.40 -9.56
CA ASP A 3 7.93 12.71 -8.90
C ASP A 3 7.44 11.93 -7.67
N TYR A 4 8.19 10.92 -7.26
CA TYR A 4 7.86 10.02 -6.15
C TYR A 4 6.49 9.35 -6.31
N SER A 5 6.20 8.94 -7.52
CA SER A 5 4.98 8.22 -7.86
C SER A 5 5.26 7.07 -8.80
N GLY A 6 4.41 6.07 -8.73
CA GLY A 6 4.44 4.91 -9.59
C GLY A 6 3.04 4.41 -9.89
N ARG A 7 2.94 3.43 -10.74
CA ARG A 7 1.67 2.81 -11.13
C ARG A 7 1.88 1.32 -11.37
N SER A 8 0.95 0.51 -10.90
CA SER A 8 0.96 -0.93 -11.16
C SER A 8 -0.45 -1.51 -11.08
N VAL A 9 -0.58 -2.71 -11.58
CA VAL A 9 -1.79 -3.54 -11.44
C VAL A 9 -1.98 -3.91 -9.98
N ILE A 10 -3.22 -4.04 -9.55
CA ILE A 10 -3.59 -4.49 -8.21
C ILE A 10 -4.00 -5.96 -8.20
N VAL A 11 -3.68 -6.63 -7.12
CA VAL A 11 -4.12 -8.00 -6.80
C VAL A 11 -4.64 -8.05 -5.38
N VAL A 12 -5.42 -9.07 -5.07
CA VAL A 12 -5.97 -9.24 -3.73
C VAL A 12 -4.88 -9.62 -2.72
N GLY A 13 -4.92 -8.99 -1.55
CA GLY A 13 -4.04 -9.30 -0.42
C GLY A 13 -4.86 -9.70 0.81
N PRO A 14 -5.36 -10.95 0.89
CA PRO A 14 -6.29 -11.35 1.96
C PRO A 14 -5.63 -11.44 3.34
N THR A 15 -4.31 -11.55 3.39
CA THR A 15 -3.54 -11.63 4.64
C THR A 15 -3.12 -10.27 5.20
N LEU A 16 -3.36 -9.18 4.46
CA LEU A 16 -3.04 -7.83 4.89
C LEU A 16 -4.00 -7.37 5.99
N LYS A 17 -3.49 -6.55 6.90
CA LYS A 17 -4.34 -5.78 7.81
C LYS A 17 -5.01 -4.63 7.06
N LEU A 18 -6.08 -4.08 7.61
CA LEU A 18 -6.87 -3.03 6.95
C LEU A 18 -6.06 -1.78 6.59
N HIS A 19 -5.07 -1.43 7.39
CA HIS A 19 -4.20 -0.28 7.18
C HIS A 19 -2.96 -0.59 6.33
N GLN A 20 -2.79 -1.82 5.86
CA GLN A 20 -1.63 -2.27 5.11
C GLN A 20 -1.92 -2.44 3.62
N CYS A 21 -0.90 -2.23 2.81
CA CYS A 21 -0.88 -2.65 1.40
C CYS A 21 0.43 -3.37 1.10
N GLY A 22 0.38 -4.27 0.14
CA GLY A 22 1.59 -4.92 -0.35
C GLY A 22 2.21 -4.10 -1.48
N LEU A 23 3.41 -3.60 -1.28
CA LEU A 23 4.15 -2.84 -2.28
C LEU A 23 5.30 -3.69 -2.83
N PRO A 24 5.40 -3.88 -4.18
CA PRO A 24 6.52 -4.59 -4.76
C PRO A 24 7.85 -3.96 -4.33
N LYS A 25 8.80 -4.78 -3.86
CA LYS A 25 10.06 -4.27 -3.31
C LYS A 25 10.88 -3.45 -4.31
N LYS A 26 10.87 -3.82 -5.59
CA LYS A 26 11.56 -3.06 -6.64
C LYS A 26 10.93 -1.68 -6.87
N MET A 27 9.60 -1.61 -6.85
CA MET A 27 8.88 -0.34 -6.91
C MET A 27 9.16 0.52 -5.67
N ALA A 28 9.14 -0.08 -4.48
CA ALA A 28 9.45 0.61 -3.24
C ALA A 28 10.87 1.19 -3.25
N LEU A 29 11.85 0.44 -3.75
CA LEU A 29 13.23 0.91 -3.90
C LEU A 29 13.32 2.16 -4.80
N GLU A 30 12.62 2.17 -5.92
CA GLU A 30 12.57 3.33 -6.81
C GLU A 30 11.88 4.54 -6.17
N LEU A 31 10.75 4.33 -5.50
CA LEU A 31 9.98 5.40 -4.87
C LEU A 31 10.71 6.05 -3.68
N PHE A 32 11.40 5.25 -2.88
CA PHE A 32 12.10 5.70 -1.66
C PHE A 32 13.60 5.91 -1.88
N LYS A 33 14.06 5.99 -3.11
CA LYS A 33 15.50 6.12 -3.47
C LYS A 33 16.24 7.19 -2.69
N PRO A 34 15.77 8.45 -2.61
CA PRO A 34 16.46 9.50 -1.86
C PRO A 34 16.53 9.22 -0.35
N PHE A 35 15.51 8.63 0.21
CA PHE A 35 15.48 8.24 1.63
C PHE A 35 16.49 7.14 1.92
N VAL A 36 16.62 6.17 1.01
CA VAL A 36 17.62 5.09 1.10
C VAL A 36 19.04 5.68 1.00
N PHE A 37 19.28 6.60 0.09
CA PHE A 37 20.59 7.28 -0.04
C PHE A 37 20.95 8.04 1.24
N GLY A 38 20.03 8.81 1.80
CA GLY A 38 20.24 9.53 3.04
C GLY A 38 20.54 8.59 4.22
N LYS A 39 19.83 7.46 4.30
CA LYS A 39 20.06 6.47 5.35
C LYS A 39 21.40 5.75 5.20
N LEU A 40 21.80 5.41 3.98
CA LEU A 40 23.12 4.85 3.69
C LEU A 40 24.27 5.77 4.12
N GLN A 41 24.13 7.08 3.87
CA GLN A 41 25.10 8.07 4.31
C GLN A 41 25.10 8.25 5.84
N GLN A 42 23.92 8.27 6.46
CA GLN A 42 23.78 8.41 7.91
C GLN A 42 24.42 7.24 8.67
N LEU A 43 24.34 6.04 8.12
CA LEU A 43 24.94 4.83 8.71
C LEU A 43 26.41 4.62 8.30
N GLU A 44 27.00 5.58 7.59
CA GLU A 44 28.38 5.54 7.11
C GLU A 44 28.72 4.33 6.20
N LEU A 45 27.70 3.68 5.65
CA LEU A 45 27.86 2.58 4.70
C LEU A 45 28.28 3.07 3.31
N ALA A 46 27.98 4.32 2.99
CA ALA A 46 28.41 5.00 1.78
C ALA A 46 28.93 6.39 2.15
N THR A 47 30.13 6.72 1.73
CA THR A 47 30.75 8.02 2.01
C THR A 47 30.30 9.13 1.07
N THR A 48 29.84 8.75 -0.12
CA THR A 48 29.39 9.69 -1.16
C THR A 48 28.03 9.27 -1.72
N ILE A 49 27.28 10.25 -2.26
CA ILE A 49 26.00 9.99 -2.96
C ILE A 49 26.22 9.04 -4.15
N LYS A 50 27.35 9.20 -4.86
CA LYS A 50 27.71 8.34 -6.00
C LYS A 50 27.96 6.88 -5.56
N GLY A 51 28.57 6.69 -4.40
CA GLY A 51 28.74 5.37 -3.77
C GLY A 51 27.41 4.74 -3.39
N ALA A 52 26.54 5.50 -2.72
CA ALA A 52 25.20 5.06 -2.36
C ALA A 52 24.38 4.66 -3.59
N LYS A 53 24.44 5.45 -4.65
CA LYS A 53 23.76 5.15 -5.91
C LYS A 53 24.23 3.83 -6.53
N ARG A 54 25.52 3.56 -6.53
CA ARG A 54 26.08 2.29 -7.03
C ARG A 54 25.60 1.09 -6.20
N MET A 55 25.57 1.22 -4.88
CA MET A 55 25.06 0.15 -4.00
C MET A 55 23.60 -0.16 -4.28
N VAL A 56 22.76 0.85 -4.47
CA VAL A 56 21.36 0.67 -4.82
C VAL A 56 21.19 0.04 -6.21
N GLU A 57 21.97 0.46 -7.20
CA GLU A 57 21.93 -0.12 -8.56
C GLU A 57 22.35 -1.59 -8.58
N ARG A 58 23.25 -1.99 -7.69
CA ARG A 58 23.67 -3.40 -7.53
C ARG A 58 22.72 -4.24 -6.71
N GLU A 59 21.68 -3.64 -6.13
CA GLU A 59 20.72 -4.33 -5.27
C GLU A 59 21.40 -5.14 -4.16
N GLU A 60 22.39 -4.55 -3.49
CA GLU A 60 23.13 -5.23 -2.42
C GLU A 60 22.18 -5.64 -1.28
N PRO A 61 22.40 -6.77 -0.58
CA PRO A 61 21.50 -7.24 0.48
C PRO A 61 21.25 -6.20 1.57
N VAL A 62 22.24 -5.39 1.92
CA VAL A 62 22.12 -4.33 2.93
C VAL A 62 21.13 -3.24 2.50
N VAL A 63 20.97 -3.00 1.21
CA VAL A 63 20.01 -2.02 0.66
C VAL A 63 18.57 -2.43 0.95
N TRP A 64 18.27 -3.71 0.87
CA TRP A 64 16.95 -4.23 1.20
C TRP A 64 16.60 -4.08 2.69
N ASP A 65 17.54 -4.30 3.57
CA ASP A 65 17.36 -4.11 5.01
C ASP A 65 17.12 -2.61 5.33
N ILE A 66 17.87 -1.72 4.68
CA ILE A 66 17.69 -0.28 4.82
C ILE A 66 16.35 0.17 4.26
N LEU A 67 15.92 -0.37 3.12
CA LEU A 67 14.61 -0.07 2.56
C LEU A 67 13.49 -0.49 3.50
N ALA A 68 13.58 -1.67 4.10
CA ALA A 68 12.59 -2.14 5.08
C ALA A 68 12.52 -1.21 6.30
N ASP A 69 13.65 -0.68 6.75
CA ASP A 69 13.71 0.29 7.85
C ASP A 69 13.14 1.67 7.45
N VAL A 70 13.45 2.14 6.26
CA VAL A 70 12.96 3.43 5.72
C VAL A 70 11.45 3.45 5.55
N ILE A 71 10.85 2.37 5.05
CA ILE A 71 9.41 2.30 4.83
C ILE A 71 8.62 2.07 6.11
N ARG A 72 9.29 1.68 7.20
CA ARG A 72 8.63 1.52 8.49
C ARG A 72 8.03 2.86 8.92
N GLU A 73 6.72 2.83 9.23
CA GLU A 73 5.98 4.02 9.65
C GLU A 73 5.90 5.16 8.62
N HIS A 74 6.32 4.93 7.37
CA HIS A 74 6.17 5.90 6.30
C HIS A 74 4.94 5.54 5.45
N PRO A 75 3.80 6.23 5.62
CA PRO A 75 2.61 5.92 4.87
C PRO A 75 2.77 6.29 3.39
N ILE A 76 2.08 5.56 2.54
CA ILE A 76 1.96 5.87 1.11
C ILE A 76 0.50 6.10 0.76
N LEU A 77 0.26 6.83 -0.32
CA LEU A 77 -1.07 7.07 -0.86
C LEU A 77 -1.32 6.17 -2.06
N LEU A 78 -2.45 5.49 -2.07
CA LEU A 78 -2.96 4.77 -3.22
C LEU A 78 -4.15 5.51 -3.81
N ASN A 79 -4.14 5.69 -5.12
CA ASN A 79 -5.21 6.33 -5.87
C ASN A 79 -5.66 5.43 -7.02
N ARG A 80 -6.97 5.28 -7.19
CA ARG A 80 -7.58 4.67 -8.38
C ARG A 80 -8.32 5.73 -9.19
N ALA A 81 -8.01 5.83 -10.48
CA ALA A 81 -8.76 6.67 -11.40
C ALA A 81 -9.99 5.91 -11.95
N PRO A 82 -11.16 6.56 -12.11
CA PRO A 82 -11.42 7.96 -11.79
C PRO A 82 -11.63 8.17 -10.28
N THR A 83 -11.10 9.27 -9.75
CA THR A 83 -11.28 9.65 -8.35
C THR A 83 -12.60 10.40 -8.19
N LEU A 84 -13.67 9.68 -7.88
CA LEU A 84 -15.02 10.22 -7.83
C LEU A 84 -15.37 10.89 -6.49
N HIS A 85 -14.69 10.47 -5.42
CA HIS A 85 -14.90 10.99 -4.07
C HIS A 85 -13.61 10.84 -3.25
N ARG A 86 -13.59 11.41 -2.05
CA ARG A 86 -12.36 11.46 -1.23
C ARG A 86 -11.75 10.10 -0.89
N LEU A 87 -12.56 9.04 -0.81
CA LEU A 87 -12.07 7.68 -0.53
C LEU A 87 -11.41 7.00 -1.74
N GLY A 88 -11.38 7.65 -2.89
CA GLY A 88 -10.58 7.24 -4.05
C GLY A 88 -9.07 7.45 -3.85
N ILE A 89 -8.68 8.14 -2.78
CA ILE A 89 -7.29 8.30 -2.33
C ILE A 89 -7.25 7.96 -0.84
N GLN A 90 -6.52 6.92 -0.47
CA GLN A 90 -6.34 6.52 0.92
C GLN A 90 -4.88 6.25 1.22
N ALA A 91 -4.49 6.43 2.48
CA ALA A 91 -3.16 6.12 2.95
C ALA A 91 -3.08 4.69 3.50
N PHE A 92 -1.94 4.06 3.29
CA PHE A 92 -1.64 2.72 3.79
C PHE A 92 -0.21 2.64 4.29
N GLU A 93 0.05 1.74 5.21
CA GLU A 93 1.41 1.34 5.56
C GLU A 93 1.91 0.30 4.56
N PRO A 94 3.03 0.55 3.85
CA PRO A 94 3.53 -0.40 2.87
C PRO A 94 4.18 -1.61 3.55
N THR A 95 3.92 -2.78 2.99
CA THR A 95 4.61 -4.02 3.31
C THR A 95 5.33 -4.50 2.07
N LEU A 96 6.61 -4.83 2.15
CA LEU A 96 7.37 -5.30 1.00
C LEU A 96 6.91 -6.71 0.59
N ILE A 97 6.64 -6.86 -0.68
CA ILE A 97 6.26 -8.14 -1.29
C ILE A 97 7.09 -8.43 -2.54
N GLU A 98 7.16 -9.70 -2.89
CA GLU A 98 7.70 -10.13 -4.17
C GLU A 98 6.70 -9.89 -5.30
N GLY A 99 7.19 -9.80 -6.52
CA GLY A 99 6.36 -9.61 -7.71
C GLY A 99 6.33 -8.18 -8.20
N LYS A 100 5.36 -7.87 -9.06
CA LYS A 100 5.22 -6.57 -9.71
C LYS A 100 3.88 -5.90 -9.44
N ALA A 101 2.92 -6.61 -8.87
CA ALA A 101 1.58 -6.12 -8.59
C ALA A 101 1.46 -5.63 -7.14
N ILE A 102 0.67 -4.58 -6.95
CA ILE A 102 0.34 -4.05 -5.63
C ILE A 102 -0.72 -4.95 -5.01
N GLN A 103 -0.53 -5.38 -3.77
CA GLN A 103 -1.56 -6.08 -3.01
C GLN A 103 -2.45 -5.08 -2.27
N LEU A 104 -3.75 -5.23 -2.46
CA LEU A 104 -4.77 -4.39 -1.84
C LEU A 104 -5.66 -5.23 -0.93
N HIS A 105 -5.98 -4.68 0.25
CA HIS A 105 -6.91 -5.34 1.15
C HIS A 105 -8.30 -5.44 0.51
N PRO A 106 -8.97 -6.60 0.53
CA PRO A 106 -10.24 -6.79 -0.19
C PRO A 106 -11.38 -5.89 0.30
N LEU A 107 -11.40 -5.51 1.57
CA LEU A 107 -12.48 -4.66 2.12
C LEU A 107 -12.42 -3.20 1.67
N VAL A 108 -11.29 -2.70 1.18
CA VAL A 108 -11.18 -1.32 0.66
C VAL A 108 -11.61 -1.20 -0.80
N CYS A 109 -11.80 -2.29 -1.49
CA CYS A 109 -12.18 -2.30 -2.92
C CYS A 109 -13.48 -1.57 -3.19
N LYS A 110 -14.45 -1.67 -2.29
CA LYS A 110 -15.73 -0.96 -2.42
C LYS A 110 -15.56 0.55 -2.41
N ALA A 111 -14.71 1.09 -1.54
CA ALA A 111 -14.40 2.51 -1.46
C ALA A 111 -13.72 3.02 -2.73
N TYR A 112 -12.85 2.24 -3.33
CA TYR A 112 -12.18 2.54 -4.59
C TYR A 112 -13.01 2.22 -5.83
N ASN A 113 -14.10 1.48 -5.70
CA ASN A 113 -14.78 0.83 -6.81
C ASN A 113 -13.81 0.02 -7.69
N ALA A 114 -12.90 -0.70 -7.03
CA ALA A 114 -11.84 -1.47 -7.65
C ALA A 114 -12.21 -2.95 -7.72
N ASP A 115 -11.76 -3.59 -8.79
CA ASP A 115 -11.79 -5.05 -8.93
C ASP A 115 -10.40 -5.55 -9.36
N PHE A 116 -10.21 -6.86 -9.41
CA PHE A 116 -8.92 -7.46 -9.69
C PHE A 116 -8.86 -8.07 -11.11
N ASP A 117 -9.55 -7.46 -12.05
CA ASP A 117 -9.61 -7.88 -13.46
C ASP A 117 -8.61 -7.18 -14.39
N GLY A 118 -7.62 -6.52 -13.82
CA GLY A 118 -6.61 -5.76 -14.54
C GLY A 118 -6.56 -4.28 -14.15
N ASP A 119 -7.32 -3.87 -13.14
CA ASP A 119 -7.29 -2.50 -12.61
C ASP A 119 -5.88 -2.12 -12.15
N GLN A 120 -5.53 -0.86 -12.39
CA GLN A 120 -4.29 -0.25 -11.95
C GLN A 120 -4.54 0.83 -10.92
N MET A 121 -3.60 1.00 -10.02
CA MET A 121 -3.60 2.10 -9.05
C MET A 121 -2.29 2.85 -9.07
N ALA A 122 -2.37 4.16 -8.82
CA ALA A 122 -1.20 5.00 -8.64
C ALA A 122 -0.75 5.00 -7.18
N VAL A 123 0.56 5.02 -6.99
CA VAL A 123 1.20 5.12 -5.67
C VAL A 123 1.89 6.46 -5.58
N HIS A 124 1.70 7.16 -4.46
CA HIS A 124 2.37 8.43 -4.18
C HIS A 124 3.01 8.38 -2.79
N VAL A 125 4.19 8.96 -2.69
CA VAL A 125 4.94 9.03 -1.44
C VAL A 125 4.86 10.44 -0.86
N PRO A 126 4.24 10.66 0.32
CA PRO A 126 4.30 11.95 1.00
C PRO A 126 5.74 12.23 1.44
N LEU A 127 6.23 13.44 1.19
CA LEU A 127 7.64 13.78 1.37
C LEU A 127 7.89 14.49 2.70
N THR A 128 7.03 15.42 3.08
CA THR A 128 7.21 16.21 4.30
C THR A 128 6.65 15.47 5.51
N LEU A 129 7.18 15.80 6.69
CA LEU A 129 6.65 15.26 7.94
C LEU A 129 5.18 15.64 8.16
N GLY A 130 4.81 16.88 7.81
CA GLY A 130 3.42 17.33 7.86
C GLY A 130 2.48 16.52 6.97
N ALA A 131 2.91 16.22 5.73
CA ALA A 131 2.15 15.37 4.81
C ALA A 131 2.00 13.94 5.34
N GLN A 132 3.04 13.37 5.93
CA GLN A 132 3.01 12.04 6.53
C GLN A 132 2.04 11.98 7.73
N LEU A 133 2.05 13.00 8.58
CA LEU A 133 1.11 13.11 9.72
C LEU A 133 -0.33 13.25 9.23
N GLU A 134 -0.58 14.04 8.22
CA GLU A 134 -1.88 14.20 7.60
C GLU A 134 -2.40 12.89 6.99
N CYS A 135 -1.56 12.15 6.30
CA CYS A 135 -1.87 10.81 5.81
C CYS A 135 -2.25 9.86 6.95
N ARG A 136 -1.49 9.89 8.03
CA ARG A 136 -1.69 9.00 9.18
C ARG A 136 -2.94 9.35 9.98
N ALA A 137 -3.20 10.61 10.20
CA ALA A 137 -4.32 11.09 11.01
C ALA A 137 -5.66 11.09 10.24
N LEU A 138 -5.66 11.51 8.98
CA LEU A 138 -6.87 11.79 8.21
C LEU A 138 -7.13 10.79 7.08
N MET A 139 -6.11 10.32 6.38
CA MET A 139 -6.25 9.58 5.13
C MET A 139 -6.06 8.07 5.28
N MET A 140 -5.60 7.60 6.42
CA MET A 140 -5.40 6.17 6.66
C MET A 140 -6.71 5.38 6.46
N ALA A 141 -6.65 4.26 5.77
CA ALA A 141 -7.83 3.45 5.46
C ALA A 141 -8.60 3.00 6.72
N SER A 142 -7.88 2.69 7.81
CA SER A 142 -8.47 2.32 9.09
C SER A 142 -9.26 3.46 9.77
N ASN A 143 -9.00 4.71 9.41
CA ASN A 143 -9.70 5.89 9.93
C ASN A 143 -10.89 6.32 9.07
N ASN A 144 -11.13 5.67 7.94
CA ASN A 144 -12.16 6.02 6.96
C ASN A 144 -13.11 4.83 6.73
N ILE A 145 -13.69 4.34 7.81
CA ILE A 145 -14.61 3.21 7.80
C ILE A 145 -16.02 3.62 7.37
N LEU A 146 -16.43 4.83 7.74
CA LEU A 146 -17.76 5.35 7.45
C LEU A 146 -17.80 6.12 6.13
N SER A 147 -18.84 5.88 5.35
CA SER A 147 -19.06 6.61 4.09
C SER A 147 -19.41 8.08 4.37
N PRO A 148 -18.78 9.03 3.68
CA PRO A 148 -19.14 10.44 3.80
C PRO A 148 -20.52 10.80 3.21
N SER A 149 -21.10 9.90 2.40
CA SER A 149 -22.40 10.17 1.76
C SER A 149 -23.59 9.94 2.67
N ASN A 150 -23.53 8.92 3.54
CA ASN A 150 -24.66 8.52 4.38
C ASN A 150 -24.30 8.10 5.81
N GLY A 151 -23.02 8.14 6.18
CA GLY A 151 -22.53 7.74 7.49
C GLY A 151 -22.55 6.24 7.77
N LYS A 152 -22.93 5.42 6.81
CA LYS A 152 -22.91 3.95 6.95
C LYS A 152 -21.51 3.40 6.70
N PRO A 153 -21.13 2.26 7.28
CA PRO A 153 -19.84 1.63 6.97
C PRO A 153 -19.70 1.33 5.48
N ILE A 154 -18.58 1.71 4.90
CA ILE A 154 -18.20 1.37 3.53
C ILE A 154 -17.27 0.16 3.48
N ILE A 155 -16.59 -0.12 4.60
CA ILE A 155 -15.73 -1.28 4.79
C ILE A 155 -16.59 -2.39 5.33
N ASP A 156 -17.20 -3.15 4.43
CA ASP A 156 -18.07 -4.27 4.71
C ASP A 156 -17.78 -5.42 3.73
N PRO A 157 -18.05 -6.68 4.13
CA PRO A 157 -17.94 -7.81 3.22
C PRO A 157 -18.87 -7.65 2.01
N SER A 158 -18.37 -7.97 0.83
CA SER A 158 -19.13 -7.88 -0.42
C SER A 158 -18.71 -8.97 -1.40
N GLN A 159 -19.53 -9.22 -2.42
CA GLN A 159 -19.25 -10.16 -3.50
C GLN A 159 -18.84 -11.56 -3.00
N ASP A 160 -17.65 -12.03 -3.39
CA ASP A 160 -17.16 -13.38 -3.10
C ASP A 160 -16.95 -13.64 -1.60
N VAL A 161 -16.65 -12.59 -0.82
CA VAL A 161 -16.49 -12.70 0.64
C VAL A 161 -17.82 -13.07 1.30
N VAL A 162 -18.93 -12.47 0.87
CA VAL A 162 -20.28 -12.80 1.35
C VAL A 162 -20.63 -14.23 1.01
N LEU A 163 -20.38 -14.66 -0.22
CA LEU A 163 -20.61 -16.03 -0.66
C LEU A 163 -19.77 -17.03 0.14
N GLY A 164 -18.50 -16.72 0.37
CA GLY A 164 -17.61 -17.56 1.17
C GLY A 164 -18.06 -17.70 2.63
N ILE A 165 -18.47 -16.61 3.27
CA ILE A 165 -19.01 -16.63 4.63
C ILE A 165 -20.30 -17.47 4.70
N TYR A 166 -21.20 -17.29 3.74
CA TYR A 166 -22.42 -18.10 3.65
C TYR A 166 -22.10 -19.59 3.56
N TYR A 167 -21.16 -19.97 2.70
CA TYR A 167 -20.75 -21.36 2.55
C TYR A 167 -20.11 -21.94 3.82
N MET A 168 -19.25 -21.18 4.48
CA MET A 168 -18.58 -21.59 5.72
C MET A 168 -19.54 -21.76 6.89
N THR A 169 -20.56 -20.92 6.98
CA THR A 169 -21.53 -20.91 8.09
C THR A 169 -22.75 -21.74 7.84
N ARG A 170 -22.86 -22.38 6.67
CA ARG A 170 -23.99 -23.23 6.31
C ARG A 170 -23.99 -24.50 7.15
N GLU A 171 -25.11 -24.76 7.81
CA GLU A 171 -25.33 -25.99 8.56
C GLU A 171 -25.40 -27.21 7.64
N LYS A 172 -24.60 -28.24 7.91
CA LYS A 172 -24.71 -29.53 7.23
C LYS A 172 -25.75 -30.38 7.94
N ILE A 173 -26.90 -30.56 7.30
CA ILE A 173 -28.03 -31.35 7.84
C ILE A 173 -27.72 -32.87 7.95
N SER A 174 -26.58 -33.33 7.46
CA SER A 174 -26.22 -34.76 7.41
C SER A 174 -24.75 -35.00 7.69
N ALA A 175 -24.23 -34.50 8.81
CA ALA A 175 -22.95 -34.99 9.33
C ALA A 175 -23.27 -36.14 10.32
N LYS A 176 -23.37 -37.36 9.80
CA LYS A 176 -23.22 -38.57 10.61
C LYS A 176 -21.77 -38.92 10.73
#